data_a18e4be0cfaedfaa49680b8863dca878
#
_entry.id   a18e4be0cfaedfaa49680b8863dca878
#
_cell.length_a   1.000
_cell.length_b   1.000
_cell.length_c   1.000
_cell.angle_alpha   90.00
_cell.angle_beta   90.00
_cell.angle_gamma   90.00
#
_symmetry.space_group_name_H-M   'P 1'
#
loop_
_entity.id
_entity.type
_entity.pdbx_description
1 polymer ?
#
loop_
_entity_poly.entity_id
_entity_poly.type
_entity_poly.pdbx_seq_one_letter_code
_entity_poly.pdbx_strand_id
1 'polypeptide(L)'
;MPAGIYLLVSFRPQAYVFSMGVALALYGAYMLVKQPPSVKSGGVAMDMAVGALGGLTGPLAAFPGAFVTIWCGMRGWDKVAQRSVYQPYILVLQVLTLGGLNLVSERGVLDGHLIAYALPGVAGAYLGLQVFQKLNDVQFRRLVNLALIVSGIALALK
;
A
#
# COMPACT_ATOMS: atom_id res chain seq x y z
N MET A 1 -5.86 -13.91 -3.94
CA MET A 1 -6.93 -13.29 -3.13
C MET A 1 -7.60 -14.27 -2.16
N PRO A 2 -8.18 -15.42 -2.54
CA PRO A 2 -8.81 -16.34 -1.56
C PRO A 2 -7.82 -16.85 -0.49
N ALA A 3 -6.56 -17.09 -0.84
CA ALA A 3 -5.54 -17.50 0.11
C ALA A 3 -5.22 -16.42 1.17
N GLY A 4 -5.25 -15.13 0.82
CA GLY A 4 -5.05 -14.04 1.77
C GLY A 4 -6.19 -13.93 2.77
N ILE A 5 -7.42 -14.13 2.33
CA ILE A 5 -8.62 -14.12 3.20
C ILE A 5 -8.59 -15.35 4.12
N TYR A 6 -8.20 -16.52 3.61
CA TYR A 6 -8.06 -17.73 4.42
C TYR A 6 -6.99 -17.60 5.51
N LEU A 7 -5.85 -17.00 5.18
CA LEU A 7 -4.79 -16.68 6.15
C LEU A 7 -5.26 -15.69 7.23
N LEU A 8 -6.08 -14.72 6.85
CA LEU A 8 -6.64 -13.72 7.77
C LEU A 8 -7.56 -14.35 8.84
N VAL A 9 -8.27 -15.41 8.47
CA VAL A 9 -9.17 -16.17 9.39
C VAL A 9 -8.38 -17.16 10.26
N SER A 10 -7.24 -17.68 9.76
CA SER A 10 -6.50 -18.77 10.41
C SER A 10 -5.39 -18.33 11.37
N PHE A 11 -4.86 -17.12 11.25
CA PHE A 11 -3.78 -16.60 12.10
C PHE A 11 -4.27 -15.50 13.05
N ARG A 12 -3.61 -15.36 14.20
CA ARG A 12 -3.83 -14.23 15.11
C ARG A 12 -3.47 -12.92 14.38
N PRO A 13 -4.46 -12.09 14.02
CA PRO A 13 -4.22 -10.93 13.15
C PRO A 13 -3.27 -9.91 13.80
N GLN A 14 -3.23 -9.84 15.13
CA GLN A 14 -2.42 -8.89 15.87
C GLN A 14 -0.91 -9.07 15.68
N ALA A 15 -0.39 -10.31 15.76
CA ALA A 15 1.04 -10.55 15.60
C ALA A 15 1.53 -10.21 14.18
N TYR A 16 0.70 -10.49 13.18
CA TYR A 16 1.00 -10.15 11.79
C TYR A 16 0.97 -8.65 11.56
N VAL A 17 -0.06 -7.95 12.04
CA VAL A 17 -0.20 -6.49 11.93
C VAL A 17 0.95 -5.79 12.62
N PHE A 18 1.35 -6.24 13.81
CA PHE A 18 2.51 -5.72 14.55
C PHE A 18 3.80 -5.89 13.76
N SER A 19 4.10 -7.11 13.28
CA SER A 19 5.32 -7.38 12.53
C SER A 19 5.41 -6.57 11.23
N MET A 20 4.28 -6.41 10.54
CA MET A 20 4.19 -5.58 9.34
C MET A 20 4.38 -4.09 9.66
N GLY A 21 3.79 -3.61 10.76
CA GLY A 21 3.97 -2.23 11.23
C GLY A 21 5.44 -1.91 11.53
N VAL A 22 6.11 -2.80 12.26
CA VAL A 22 7.55 -2.67 12.55
C VAL A 22 8.38 -2.69 11.27
N ALA A 23 8.12 -3.61 10.35
CA ALA A 23 8.83 -3.70 9.08
C ALA A 23 8.68 -2.42 8.23
N LEU A 24 7.46 -1.87 8.15
CA LEU A 24 7.20 -0.62 7.43
C LEU A 24 7.90 0.57 8.07
N ALA A 25 7.87 0.69 9.41
CA ALA A 25 8.54 1.77 10.13
C ALA A 25 10.06 1.70 9.96
N LEU A 26 10.66 0.53 10.11
CA LEU A 26 12.10 0.33 9.93
C LEU A 26 12.53 0.61 8.48
N TYR A 27 11.75 0.14 7.50
CA TYR A 27 12.03 0.42 6.11
C TYR A 27 11.95 1.92 5.80
N GLY A 28 10.89 2.61 6.23
CA GLY A 28 10.73 4.05 6.02
C GLY A 28 11.88 4.85 6.66
N ALA A 29 12.29 4.48 7.88
CA ALA A 29 13.42 5.09 8.57
C ALA A 29 14.74 4.85 7.83
N TYR A 30 14.99 3.61 7.39
CA TYR A 30 16.18 3.27 6.60
C TYR A 30 16.28 4.10 5.31
N MET A 31 15.16 4.22 4.59
CA MET A 31 15.08 4.97 3.32
C MET A 31 15.19 6.50 3.48
N LEU A 32 14.92 7.03 4.67
CA LEU A 32 15.17 8.45 4.96
C LEU A 32 16.64 8.74 5.15
N VAL A 33 17.38 7.80 5.75
CA VAL A 33 18.81 7.97 6.10
C VAL A 33 19.73 7.55 4.94
N LYS A 34 19.43 6.44 4.29
CA LYS A 34 20.20 5.91 3.17
C LYS A 34 19.35 5.93 1.90
N GLN A 35 19.89 6.55 0.85
CA GLN A 35 19.38 6.29 -0.49
C GLN A 35 19.98 4.96 -0.95
N PRO A 36 19.19 3.87 -1.04
CA PRO A 36 19.72 2.62 -1.53
C PRO A 36 20.14 2.79 -2.99
N PRO A 37 21.21 2.09 -3.40
CA PRO A 37 21.55 2.02 -4.81
C PRO A 37 20.35 1.51 -5.57
N SER A 38 19.99 2.19 -6.67
CA SER A 38 18.86 1.78 -7.49
C SER A 38 19.08 0.34 -7.96
N VAL A 39 18.15 -0.54 -7.63
CA VAL A 39 18.15 -1.94 -8.10
C VAL A 39 17.80 -1.93 -9.60
N LYS A 40 18.83 -1.82 -10.44
CA LYS A 40 18.66 -1.83 -11.91
C LYS A 40 18.34 -3.23 -12.46
N SER A 41 18.68 -4.28 -11.72
CA SER A 41 18.53 -5.68 -12.11
C SER A 41 17.39 -6.34 -11.32
N GLY A 42 16.18 -6.18 -11.79
CA GLY A 42 15.04 -6.95 -11.31
C GLY A 42 14.17 -7.24 -12.54
N GLY A 43 14.32 -8.42 -13.13
CA GLY A 43 13.52 -8.82 -14.29
C GLY A 43 12.04 -8.96 -13.94
N VAL A 44 11.23 -9.22 -14.97
CA VAL A 44 9.77 -9.43 -14.88
C VAL A 44 9.38 -10.42 -13.76
N ALA A 45 10.20 -11.46 -13.52
CA ALA A 45 9.96 -12.44 -12.47
C ALA A 45 9.94 -11.80 -11.07
N MET A 46 10.83 -10.85 -10.81
CA MET A 46 10.91 -10.16 -9.51
C MET A 46 9.75 -9.16 -9.35
N ASP A 47 9.37 -8.49 -10.42
CA ASP A 47 8.20 -7.61 -10.44
C ASP A 47 6.90 -8.41 -10.16
N MET A 48 6.78 -9.61 -10.76
CA MET A 48 5.66 -10.52 -10.52
C MET A 48 5.63 -11.04 -9.07
N ALA A 49 6.80 -11.42 -8.52
CA ALA A 49 6.90 -11.89 -7.12
C ALA A 49 6.48 -10.79 -6.13
N VAL A 50 6.96 -9.56 -6.31
CA VAL A 50 6.59 -8.42 -5.47
C VAL A 50 5.11 -8.10 -5.60
N GLY A 51 4.57 -8.12 -6.83
CA GLY A 51 3.14 -7.94 -7.07
C GLY A 51 2.29 -9.02 -6.40
N ALA A 52 2.71 -10.28 -6.47
CA ALA A 52 2.02 -11.41 -5.82
C ALA A 52 2.05 -11.26 -4.28
N LEU A 53 3.20 -10.93 -3.69
CA LEU A 53 3.33 -10.66 -2.25
C LEU A 53 2.43 -9.49 -1.81
N GLY A 54 2.42 -8.39 -2.56
CA GLY A 54 1.53 -7.27 -2.29
C GLY A 54 0.04 -7.66 -2.38
N GLY A 55 -0.33 -8.51 -3.33
CA GLY A 55 -1.69 -9.02 -3.48
C GLY A 55 -2.12 -9.97 -2.37
N LEU A 56 -1.19 -10.77 -1.82
CA LEU A 56 -1.46 -11.67 -0.69
C LEU A 56 -1.57 -10.90 0.63
N THR A 57 -0.69 -9.94 0.85
CA THR A 57 -0.59 -9.19 2.11
C THR A 57 -1.50 -7.97 2.19
N GLY A 58 -1.94 -7.46 1.04
CA GLY A 58 -2.82 -6.29 0.96
C GLY A 58 -4.09 -6.40 1.81
N PRO A 59 -4.90 -7.46 1.67
CA PRO A 59 -6.08 -7.67 2.49
C PRO A 59 -5.77 -7.86 3.98
N LEU A 60 -4.61 -8.45 4.30
CA LEU A 60 -4.20 -8.75 5.68
C LEU A 60 -3.83 -7.50 6.48
N ALA A 61 -3.15 -6.55 5.85
CA ALA A 61 -2.64 -5.35 6.52
C ALA A 61 -3.49 -4.09 6.24
N ALA A 62 -4.58 -4.21 5.46
CA ALA A 62 -5.34 -3.08 4.93
C ALA A 62 -4.46 -2.05 4.17
N PHE A 63 -3.30 -2.49 3.67
CA PHE A 63 -2.31 -1.66 2.98
C PHE A 63 -1.85 -2.32 1.66
N PRO A 64 -2.72 -2.38 0.65
CA PRO A 64 -2.53 -3.18 -0.55
C PRO A 64 -1.38 -2.74 -1.47
N GLY A 65 -0.72 -1.66 -1.19
CA GLY A 65 0.36 -1.13 -2.05
C GLY A 65 1.75 -1.12 -1.42
N ALA A 66 1.92 -1.55 -0.16
CA ALA A 66 3.17 -1.40 0.57
C ALA A 66 4.37 -1.98 -0.17
N PHE A 67 4.31 -3.25 -0.55
CA PHE A 67 5.42 -3.94 -1.22
C PHE A 67 5.75 -3.34 -2.58
N VAL A 68 4.73 -3.00 -3.36
CA VAL A 68 4.93 -2.39 -4.69
C VAL A 68 5.49 -0.97 -4.58
N THR A 69 5.03 -0.19 -3.60
CA THR A 69 5.57 1.16 -3.33
C THR A 69 7.04 1.10 -2.90
N ILE A 70 7.37 0.16 -2.01
CA ILE A 70 8.74 -0.13 -1.58
C ILE A 70 9.60 -0.50 -2.78
N TRP A 71 9.13 -1.44 -3.59
CA TRP A 71 9.84 -1.91 -4.77
C TRP A 71 10.09 -0.80 -5.79
N CYS A 72 9.06 0.00 -6.12
CA CYS A 72 9.20 1.14 -7.02
C CYS A 72 10.21 2.17 -6.48
N GLY A 73 10.22 2.41 -5.17
CA GLY A 73 11.21 3.27 -4.52
C GLY A 73 12.64 2.74 -4.66
N MET A 74 12.84 1.44 -4.56
CA MET A 74 14.16 0.81 -4.73
C MET A 74 14.64 0.80 -6.19
N ARG A 75 13.73 0.84 -7.16
CA ARG A 75 14.06 0.93 -8.59
C ARG A 75 14.67 2.28 -9.00
N GLY A 76 14.59 3.29 -8.14
CA GLY A 76 15.11 4.64 -8.41
C GLY A 76 14.33 5.38 -9.51
N TRP A 77 13.09 4.98 -9.77
CA TRP A 77 12.20 5.66 -10.71
C TRP A 77 11.80 7.05 -10.21
N ASP A 78 11.47 7.94 -11.14
CA ASP A 78 10.87 9.22 -10.81
C ASP A 78 9.46 9.05 -10.19
N LYS A 79 8.93 10.09 -9.57
CA LYS A 79 7.63 10.06 -8.90
C LYS A 79 6.47 9.71 -9.85
N VAL A 80 6.58 10.09 -11.14
CA VAL A 80 5.53 9.85 -12.13
C VAL A 80 5.52 8.39 -12.54
N ALA A 81 6.69 7.82 -12.84
CA ALA A 81 6.84 6.41 -13.16
C ALA A 81 6.42 5.51 -11.99
N GLN A 82 6.82 5.83 -10.76
CA GLN A 82 6.38 5.10 -9.58
C GLN A 82 4.85 5.09 -9.47
N ARG A 83 4.24 6.26 -9.60
CA ARG A 83 2.79 6.42 -9.47
C ARG A 83 2.02 5.69 -10.57
N SER A 84 2.52 5.70 -11.80
CA SER A 84 1.89 5.00 -12.92
C SER A 84 1.84 3.48 -12.75
N VAL A 85 2.71 2.92 -11.92
CA VAL A 85 2.73 1.48 -11.62
C VAL A 85 1.88 1.15 -10.38
N TYR A 86 2.14 1.80 -9.23
CA TYR A 86 1.44 1.37 -8.01
C TYR A 86 -0.02 1.84 -7.95
N GLN A 87 -0.39 2.93 -8.63
CA GLN A 87 -1.75 3.44 -8.54
C GLN A 87 -2.78 2.52 -9.23
N PRO A 88 -2.59 2.08 -10.49
CA PRO A 88 -3.50 1.10 -11.09
C PRO A 88 -3.46 -0.24 -10.37
N TYR A 89 -2.31 -0.67 -9.86
CA TYR A 89 -2.19 -1.87 -9.06
C TYR A 89 -3.07 -1.81 -7.79
N ILE A 90 -2.98 -0.73 -7.02
CA ILE A 90 -3.81 -0.52 -5.83
C ILE A 90 -5.30 -0.50 -6.20
N LEU A 91 -5.67 0.20 -7.28
CA LEU A 91 -7.05 0.30 -7.73
C LEU A 91 -7.62 -1.08 -8.08
N VAL A 92 -6.90 -1.89 -8.84
CA VAL A 92 -7.31 -3.26 -9.17
C VAL A 92 -7.50 -4.10 -7.91
N LEU A 93 -6.55 -4.03 -6.97
CA LEU A 93 -6.66 -4.76 -5.70
C LEU A 93 -7.84 -4.29 -4.86
N GLN A 94 -8.14 -3.01 -4.81
CA GLN A 94 -9.28 -2.48 -4.07
C GLN A 94 -10.60 -2.95 -4.68
N VAL A 95 -10.74 -2.91 -6.01
CA VAL A 95 -11.93 -3.41 -6.70
C VAL A 95 -12.12 -4.90 -6.45
N LEU A 96 -11.06 -5.70 -6.56
CA LEU A 96 -11.11 -7.13 -6.28
C LEU A 96 -11.43 -7.43 -4.81
N THR A 97 -10.91 -6.64 -3.87
CA THR A 97 -11.20 -6.80 -2.45
C THR A 97 -12.66 -6.46 -2.13
N LEU A 98 -13.16 -5.34 -2.66
CA LEU A 98 -14.56 -4.94 -2.49
C LEU A 98 -15.51 -5.97 -3.10
N GLY A 99 -15.21 -6.46 -4.31
CA GLY A 99 -15.98 -7.51 -4.97
C GLY A 99 -15.98 -8.80 -4.16
N GLY A 100 -14.82 -9.23 -3.69
CA GLY A 100 -14.67 -10.42 -2.85
C GLY A 100 -15.41 -10.31 -1.51
N LEU A 101 -15.33 -9.17 -0.84
CA LEU A 101 -16.05 -8.92 0.40
C LEU A 101 -17.58 -8.90 0.18
N ASN A 102 -18.03 -8.33 -0.93
CA ASN A 102 -19.48 -8.29 -1.24
C ASN A 102 -20.05 -9.69 -1.51
N LEU A 103 -19.23 -10.62 -2.04
CA LEU A 103 -19.62 -12.01 -2.27
C LEU A 103 -19.68 -12.84 -0.97
N VAL A 104 -18.87 -12.48 0.04
CA VAL A 104 -18.76 -13.22 1.31
C VAL A 104 -19.65 -12.60 2.40
N SER A 105 -19.98 -11.32 2.29
CA SER A 105 -20.79 -10.61 3.28
C SER A 105 -22.27 -10.75 2.97
N GLU A 106 -23.03 -11.40 3.87
CA GLU A 106 -24.50 -11.56 3.76
C GLU A 106 -25.26 -10.22 3.76
N ARG A 107 -24.66 -9.12 4.23
CA ARG A 107 -25.29 -7.80 4.35
C ARG A 107 -24.98 -6.83 3.21
N GLY A 108 -24.22 -7.25 2.20
CA GLY A 108 -23.76 -6.34 1.15
C GLY A 108 -22.84 -5.22 1.71
N VAL A 109 -21.67 -5.07 1.13
CA VAL A 109 -20.71 -4.02 1.56
C VAL A 109 -21.11 -2.64 1.03
N LEU A 110 -21.99 -2.60 0.04
CA LEU A 110 -22.48 -1.36 -0.60
C LEU A 110 -23.70 -0.82 0.15
N ASP A 111 -23.46 -0.27 1.32
CA ASP A 111 -24.49 0.41 2.11
C ASP A 111 -24.48 1.93 1.79
N GLY A 112 -25.63 2.61 1.95
CA GLY A 112 -25.75 4.05 1.69
C GLY A 112 -24.74 4.92 2.46
N HIS A 113 -24.24 4.43 3.59
CA HIS A 113 -23.15 5.06 4.35
C HIS A 113 -21.81 5.12 3.58
N LEU A 114 -21.58 4.22 2.62
CA LEU A 114 -20.36 4.23 1.79
C LEU A 114 -20.26 5.51 0.94
N ILE A 115 -21.40 6.01 0.47
CA ILE A 115 -21.47 7.27 -0.30
C ILE A 115 -21.05 8.45 0.56
N ALA A 116 -21.43 8.47 1.83
CA ALA A 116 -21.05 9.54 2.77
C ALA A 116 -19.53 9.54 3.02
N TYR A 117 -18.88 8.37 3.04
CA TYR A 117 -17.42 8.27 3.17
C TYR A 117 -16.67 8.52 1.86
N ALA A 118 -17.32 8.43 0.70
CA ALA A 118 -16.70 8.73 -0.59
C ALA A 118 -16.36 10.21 -0.76
N LEU A 119 -17.19 11.12 -0.23
CA LEU A 119 -16.96 12.57 -0.34
C LEU A 119 -15.62 13.02 0.28
N PRO A 120 -15.31 12.71 1.56
CA PRO A 120 -14.01 13.06 2.13
C PRO A 120 -12.86 12.33 1.43
N GLY A 121 -13.09 11.12 0.91
CA GLY A 121 -12.10 10.39 0.11
C GLY A 121 -11.73 11.10 -1.19
N VAL A 122 -12.71 11.57 -1.94
CA VAL A 122 -12.51 12.35 -3.18
C VAL A 122 -11.82 13.67 -2.88
N ALA A 123 -12.25 14.38 -1.84
CA ALA A 123 -11.61 15.63 -1.42
C ALA A 123 -10.13 15.40 -1.03
N GLY A 124 -9.86 14.37 -0.25
CA GLY A 124 -8.50 13.98 0.11
C GLY A 124 -7.64 13.59 -1.09
N ALA A 125 -8.18 12.86 -2.06
CA ALA A 125 -7.50 12.50 -3.30
C ALA A 125 -7.16 13.74 -4.14
N TYR A 126 -8.08 14.69 -4.24
CA TYR A 126 -7.87 15.95 -4.96
C TYR A 126 -6.77 16.80 -4.31
N LEU A 127 -6.81 16.97 -2.99
CA LEU A 127 -5.75 17.67 -2.25
C LEU A 127 -4.40 16.96 -2.38
N GLY A 128 -4.39 15.62 -2.27
CA GLY A 128 -3.20 14.81 -2.46
C GLY A 128 -2.59 14.97 -3.87
N LEU A 129 -3.42 15.10 -4.90
CA LEU A 129 -2.97 15.34 -6.26
C LEU A 129 -2.31 16.72 -6.41
N GLN A 130 -2.88 17.76 -5.82
CA GLN A 130 -2.29 19.11 -5.83
C GLN A 130 -0.93 19.14 -5.12
N VAL A 131 -0.84 18.48 -3.96
CA VAL A 131 0.44 18.35 -3.24
C VAL A 131 1.46 17.59 -4.08
N PHE A 132 1.06 16.46 -4.70
CA PHE A 132 1.92 15.66 -5.56
C PHE A 132 2.52 16.48 -6.72
N GLN A 133 1.74 17.35 -7.35
CA GLN A 133 2.19 18.18 -8.47
C GLN A 133 3.25 19.20 -8.04
N LYS A 134 3.19 19.69 -6.80
CA LYS A 134 4.12 20.71 -6.25
C LYS A 134 5.42 20.11 -5.72
N LEU A 135 5.45 18.81 -5.41
CA LEU A 135 6.62 18.15 -4.85
C LEU A 135 7.62 17.77 -5.95
N ASN A 136 8.91 17.91 -5.67
CA ASN A 136 9.95 17.27 -6.47
C ASN A 136 10.15 15.79 -6.05
N ASP A 137 10.94 15.02 -6.82
CA ASP A 137 11.14 13.58 -6.57
C ASP A 137 11.74 13.27 -5.19
N VAL A 138 12.62 14.14 -4.69
CA VAL A 138 13.24 13.98 -3.38
C VAL A 138 12.22 14.22 -2.27
N GLN A 139 11.44 15.29 -2.39
CA GLN A 139 10.39 15.63 -1.44
C GLN A 139 9.28 14.57 -1.44
N PHE A 140 8.91 14.08 -2.61
CA PHE A 140 7.92 13.00 -2.75
C PHE A 140 8.39 11.73 -2.04
N ARG A 141 9.64 11.29 -2.27
CA ARG A 141 10.21 10.12 -1.56
C ARG A 141 10.24 10.31 -0.05
N ARG A 142 10.64 11.51 0.42
CA ARG A 142 10.62 11.81 1.87
C ARG A 142 9.22 11.73 2.44
N LEU A 143 8.23 12.29 1.75
CA LEU A 143 6.84 12.25 2.18
C LEU A 143 6.31 10.82 2.27
N VAL A 144 6.58 9.99 1.23
CA VAL A 144 6.18 8.57 1.22
C VAL A 144 6.84 7.81 2.37
N ASN A 145 8.14 8.00 2.61
CA ASN A 145 8.84 7.32 3.68
C ASN A 145 8.34 7.76 5.07
N LEU A 146 8.04 9.03 5.27
CA LEU A 146 7.40 9.53 6.50
C LEU A 146 6.01 8.90 6.70
N ALA A 147 5.20 8.84 5.64
CA ALA A 147 3.90 8.18 5.69
C ALA A 147 4.01 6.68 6.04
N LEU A 148 5.03 5.98 5.52
CA LEU A 148 5.32 4.58 5.87
C LEU A 148 5.70 4.44 7.36
N ILE A 149 6.50 5.35 7.91
CA ILE A 149 6.86 5.34 9.34
C ILE A 149 5.62 5.55 10.20
N VAL A 150 4.85 6.60 9.91
CA VAL A 150 3.64 6.92 10.68
C VAL A 150 2.62 5.77 10.62
N SER A 151 2.38 5.22 9.43
CA SER A 151 1.50 4.07 9.24
C SER A 151 2.02 2.82 9.93
N GLY A 152 3.33 2.59 9.87
CA GLY A 152 3.99 1.47 10.53
C GLY A 152 3.87 1.55 12.07
N ILE A 153 4.09 2.72 12.65
CA ILE A 153 3.91 2.96 14.08
C ILE A 153 2.44 2.80 14.47
N ALA A 154 1.51 3.38 13.70
CA ALA A 154 0.09 3.26 13.97
C ALA A 154 -0.40 1.80 13.93
N LEU A 155 0.15 0.97 13.02
CA LEU A 155 -0.13 -0.46 12.94
C LEU A 155 0.48 -1.23 14.11
N ALA A 156 1.68 -0.87 14.54
CA ALA A 156 2.37 -1.54 15.65
C ALA A 156 1.76 -1.23 17.04
N LEU A 157 1.08 -0.09 17.17
CA LEU A 157 0.42 0.31 18.41
C LEU A 157 -1.04 -0.20 18.53
N LYS A 158 -1.57 -0.86 17.50
CA LYS A 158 -2.94 -1.36 17.45
C LYS A 158 -3.04 -2.84 17.83
#